data_5802e5349b7483ba822ef7371c3c7f1f
#
_entry.id   5802e5349b7483ba822ef7371c3c7f1f
#
_cell.length_a   1.000
_cell.length_b   1.000
_cell.length_c   1.000
_cell.angle_alpha   90.00
_cell.angle_beta   90.00
_cell.angle_gamma   90.00
#
_symmetry.space_group_name_H-M   'P 1'
#
loop_
_entity.id
_entity.type
_entity.pdbx_description
1 polymer ?
#
loop_
_entity_poly.entity_id
_entity_poly.type
_entity_poly.pdbx_seq_one_letter_code
_entity_poly.pdbx_strand_id
1 'polypeptide(L)'
;RNGYHVQTSQLRQPMSFVQEVMDSFRAGVAESSQPQGKQKISMLHWVYIAKDEDDRREKVEMAYQKHRKFMGLLQNTSNVKEGVVHGVDVEGTAEEYAETLLIGSKDYVLERIMEFKEMGFDEFGMKLHIGPDHKDIMESLETLGDYVLPKVQTKHSAAAE
;
A
#
# COMPACT_ATOMS: atom_id res chain seq x y z
N ARG A 1 10.61 -15.38 16.29
CA ARG A 1 11.75 -16.08 16.98
C ARG A 1 13.08 -15.37 16.71
N ASN A 2 13.35 -14.92 15.48
CA ASN A 2 14.65 -14.39 15.08
C ASN A 2 14.79 -12.86 15.25
N GLY A 3 13.75 -12.15 15.66
CA GLY A 3 13.78 -10.69 15.87
C GLY A 3 13.81 -9.85 14.60
N TYR A 4 13.38 -10.39 13.46
CA TYR A 4 13.32 -9.64 12.19
C TYR A 4 12.17 -8.62 12.19
N HIS A 5 12.40 -7.50 11.51
CA HIS A 5 11.34 -6.62 11.05
C HIS A 5 10.62 -7.26 9.88
N VAL A 6 9.35 -6.96 9.73
CA VAL A 6 8.50 -7.51 8.65
C VAL A 6 8.00 -6.37 7.77
N GLN A 7 8.14 -6.51 6.47
CA GLN A 7 7.43 -5.68 5.49
C GLN A 7 6.42 -6.54 4.75
N THR A 8 5.20 -6.09 4.68
CA THR A 8 4.10 -6.77 3.97
C THR A 8 3.37 -5.82 3.04
N SER A 9 2.50 -6.36 2.21
CA SER A 9 1.60 -5.59 1.35
C SER A 9 0.25 -6.30 1.26
N GLN A 10 -0.83 -5.54 1.18
CA GLN A 10 -2.17 -6.11 1.04
C GLN A 10 -2.35 -6.83 -0.31
N LEU A 11 -1.74 -6.30 -1.38
CA LEU A 11 -1.99 -6.75 -2.76
C LEU A 11 -3.50 -6.76 -3.06
N ARG A 12 -4.06 -7.89 -3.51
CA ARG A 12 -5.50 -8.07 -3.76
C ARG A 12 -6.24 -8.75 -2.60
N GLN A 13 -5.61 -8.84 -1.45
CA GLN A 13 -6.20 -9.53 -0.32
C GLN A 13 -7.18 -8.63 0.44
N PRO A 14 -8.26 -9.20 1.02
CA PRO A 14 -9.18 -8.45 1.85
C PRO A 14 -8.51 -7.98 3.15
N MET A 15 -9.13 -7.02 3.84
CA MET A 15 -8.61 -6.52 5.12
C MET A 15 -8.51 -7.61 6.20
N SER A 16 -9.35 -8.65 6.14
CA SER A 16 -9.24 -9.81 7.03
C SER A 16 -7.88 -10.51 6.93
N PHE A 17 -7.34 -10.64 5.72
CA PHE A 17 -5.99 -11.18 5.51
C PHE A 17 -4.91 -10.27 6.14
N VAL A 18 -5.07 -8.96 6.03
CA VAL A 18 -4.14 -8.01 6.68
C VAL A 18 -4.17 -8.18 8.19
N GLN A 19 -5.34 -8.39 8.77
CA GLN A 19 -5.50 -8.68 10.20
C GLN A 19 -4.83 -10.01 10.59
N GLU A 20 -4.99 -11.07 9.80
CA GLU A 20 -4.32 -12.36 10.04
C GLU A 20 -2.78 -12.23 10.02
N VAL A 21 -2.24 -11.41 9.09
CA VAL A 21 -0.80 -11.12 9.04
C VAL A 21 -0.34 -10.40 10.30
N MET A 22 -1.11 -9.42 10.77
CA MET A 22 -0.81 -8.69 12.00
C MET A 22 -0.84 -9.62 13.23
N ASP A 23 -1.86 -10.47 13.33
CA ASP A 23 -1.98 -11.42 14.46
C ASP A 23 -0.84 -12.44 14.46
N SER A 24 -0.46 -12.93 13.28
CA SER A 24 0.69 -13.82 13.11
C SER A 24 2.01 -13.13 13.50
N PHE A 25 2.18 -11.86 13.14
CA PHE A 25 3.35 -11.07 13.55
C PHE A 25 3.40 -10.93 15.09
N ARG A 26 2.28 -10.55 15.73
CA ARG A 26 2.19 -10.40 17.18
C ARG A 26 2.48 -11.71 17.92
N ALA A 27 1.94 -12.82 17.43
CA ALA A 27 2.24 -14.14 17.98
C ALA A 27 3.74 -14.48 17.88
N GLY A 28 4.35 -14.19 16.72
CA GLY A 28 5.78 -14.40 16.52
C GLY A 28 6.66 -13.51 17.43
N VAL A 29 6.24 -12.27 17.68
CA VAL A 29 6.93 -11.37 18.64
C VAL A 29 6.81 -11.91 20.06
N ALA A 30 5.63 -12.38 20.47
CA ALA A 30 5.40 -12.95 21.81
C ALA A 30 6.25 -14.21 22.06
N GLU A 31 6.49 -15.02 21.03
CA GLU A 31 7.35 -16.22 21.12
C GLU A 31 8.86 -15.90 20.96
N SER A 32 9.23 -14.65 20.69
CA SER A 32 10.60 -14.27 20.42
C SER A 32 11.43 -14.23 21.70
N SER A 33 12.68 -14.73 21.63
CA SER A 33 13.68 -14.53 22.67
C SER A 33 14.33 -13.14 22.65
N GLN A 34 14.02 -12.33 21.63
CA GLN A 34 14.52 -10.97 21.52
C GLN A 34 13.70 -10.00 22.39
N PRO A 35 14.28 -8.87 22.83
CA PRO A 35 13.54 -7.88 23.60
C PRO A 35 12.26 -7.45 22.86
N GLN A 36 11.13 -7.52 23.56
CA GLN A 36 9.86 -7.07 23.01
C GLN A 36 9.90 -5.57 22.64
N GLY A 37 9.18 -5.21 21.57
CA GLY A 37 9.08 -3.83 21.12
C GLY A 37 10.21 -3.36 20.19
N LYS A 38 11.17 -4.22 19.87
CA LYS A 38 12.20 -3.90 18.85
C LYS A 38 11.80 -4.31 17.43
N GLN A 39 10.94 -5.31 17.31
CA GLN A 39 10.45 -5.78 16.02
C GLN A 39 9.37 -4.81 15.52
N LYS A 40 9.47 -4.46 14.25
CA LYS A 40 8.50 -3.58 13.58
C LYS A 40 7.85 -4.29 12.41
N ILE A 41 6.61 -3.93 12.14
CA ILE A 41 5.89 -4.33 10.94
C ILE A 41 5.52 -3.10 10.11
N SER A 42 5.85 -3.14 8.82
CA SER A 42 5.51 -2.09 7.87
C SER A 42 4.55 -2.60 6.79
N MET A 43 3.61 -1.75 6.39
CA MET A 43 2.74 -1.95 5.24
C MET A 43 3.30 -1.19 4.04
N LEU A 44 3.41 -1.84 2.89
CA LEU A 44 3.71 -1.20 1.61
C LEU A 44 2.47 -1.20 0.72
N HIS A 45 2.03 -0.03 0.29
CA HIS A 45 0.80 0.09 -0.49
C HIS A 45 0.92 1.08 -1.67
N TRP A 46 0.11 0.87 -2.70
CA TRP A 46 -0.04 1.85 -3.76
C TRP A 46 -1.01 2.94 -3.31
N VAL A 47 -0.53 4.18 -3.38
CA VAL A 47 -1.26 5.36 -2.90
C VAL A 47 -1.28 6.43 -3.99
N TYR A 48 -2.45 7.02 -4.23
CA TYR A 48 -2.60 8.18 -5.10
C TYR A 48 -3.82 8.99 -4.65
N ILE A 49 -3.63 10.30 -4.45
CA ILE A 49 -4.74 11.21 -4.18
C ILE A 49 -5.24 11.75 -5.52
N ALA A 50 -6.45 11.34 -5.87
CA ALA A 50 -7.13 11.75 -7.09
C ALA A 50 -7.72 13.16 -6.94
N LYS A 51 -7.68 13.93 -8.02
CA LYS A 51 -8.23 15.29 -8.12
C LYS A 51 -9.76 15.27 -8.08
N ASP A 52 -10.34 14.31 -8.79
CA ASP A 52 -11.77 14.06 -8.94
C ASP A 52 -12.04 12.59 -9.28
N GLU A 53 -13.29 12.26 -9.55
CA GLU A 53 -13.69 10.89 -9.85
C GLU A 53 -13.21 10.40 -11.23
N ASP A 54 -13.06 11.27 -12.20
CA ASP A 54 -12.55 10.89 -13.53
C ASP A 54 -11.06 10.57 -13.44
N ASP A 55 -10.28 11.39 -12.73
CA ASP A 55 -8.86 11.11 -12.43
C ASP A 55 -8.72 9.80 -11.62
N ARG A 56 -9.60 9.56 -10.62
CA ARG A 56 -9.60 8.29 -9.88
C ARG A 56 -9.77 7.10 -10.80
N ARG A 57 -10.75 7.11 -11.68
CA ARG A 57 -11.02 6.01 -12.61
C ARG A 57 -9.84 5.76 -13.55
N GLU A 58 -9.26 6.82 -14.10
CA GLU A 58 -8.07 6.71 -14.94
C GLU A 58 -6.91 6.05 -14.19
N LYS A 59 -6.60 6.49 -12.98
CA LYS A 59 -5.49 5.97 -12.20
C LYS A 59 -5.74 4.54 -11.69
N VAL A 60 -6.98 4.19 -11.38
CA VAL A 60 -7.39 2.81 -11.09
C VAL A 60 -7.16 1.91 -12.30
N GLU A 61 -7.56 2.32 -13.49
CA GLU A 61 -7.32 1.55 -14.72
C GLU A 61 -5.82 1.38 -14.98
N MET A 62 -5.02 2.45 -14.83
CA MET A 62 -3.55 2.35 -14.95
C MET A 62 -2.96 1.34 -13.96
N ALA A 63 -3.39 1.37 -12.70
CA ALA A 63 -2.95 0.43 -11.68
C ALA A 63 -3.35 -1.01 -12.02
N TYR A 64 -4.56 -1.22 -12.51
CA TYR A 64 -5.05 -2.52 -12.93
C TYR A 64 -4.27 -3.07 -14.11
N GLN A 65 -3.99 -2.27 -15.14
CA GLN A 65 -3.15 -2.69 -16.28
C GLN A 65 -1.72 -3.03 -15.84
N LYS A 66 -1.16 -2.26 -14.91
CA LYS A 66 0.15 -2.57 -14.32
C LYS A 66 0.12 -3.89 -13.55
N HIS A 67 -0.94 -4.14 -12.79
CA HIS A 67 -1.14 -5.41 -12.10
C HIS A 67 -1.20 -6.58 -13.06
N ARG A 68 -1.96 -6.49 -14.17
CA ARG A 68 -2.03 -7.53 -15.20
C ARG A 68 -0.66 -7.88 -15.79
N LYS A 69 0.15 -6.86 -16.06
CA LYS A 69 1.55 -7.06 -16.53
C LYS A 69 2.40 -7.76 -15.48
N PHE A 70 2.29 -7.33 -14.23
CA PHE A 70 3.06 -7.90 -13.12
C PHE A 70 2.68 -9.36 -12.85
N MET A 71 1.39 -9.69 -12.89
CA MET A 71 0.92 -11.07 -12.72
C MET A 71 1.46 -12.01 -13.79
N GLY A 72 1.53 -11.55 -15.03
CA GLY A 72 2.15 -12.32 -16.10
C GLY A 72 3.63 -12.64 -15.86
N LEU A 73 4.38 -11.72 -15.27
CA LEU A 73 5.77 -11.95 -14.90
C LEU A 73 5.88 -12.94 -13.72
N LEU A 74 5.05 -12.80 -12.69
CA LEU A 74 5.04 -13.70 -11.54
C LEU A 74 4.67 -15.13 -11.92
N GLN A 75 3.69 -15.30 -12.79
CA GLN A 75 3.21 -16.61 -13.23
C GLN A 75 4.06 -17.24 -14.33
N ASN A 76 5.09 -16.54 -14.80
CA ASN A 76 5.94 -16.98 -15.90
C ASN A 76 5.15 -17.38 -17.17
N THR A 77 4.15 -16.57 -17.53
CA THR A 77 3.22 -16.83 -18.63
C THR A 77 3.74 -16.37 -19.99
N SER A 78 5.05 -16.13 -20.14
CA SER A 78 5.67 -15.66 -21.40
C SER A 78 5.01 -14.39 -21.96
N ASN A 79 4.61 -13.48 -21.10
CA ASN A 79 3.94 -12.22 -21.47
C ASN A 79 4.91 -11.12 -21.94
N VAL A 80 6.17 -11.44 -22.14
CA VAL A 80 7.18 -10.54 -22.72
C VAL A 80 7.35 -10.87 -24.21
N LYS A 81 7.03 -9.92 -25.08
CA LYS A 81 7.21 -10.01 -26.53
C LYS A 81 8.00 -8.81 -27.01
N GLU A 82 9.06 -9.04 -27.78
CA GLU A 82 9.93 -7.97 -28.33
C GLU A 82 10.41 -6.97 -27.26
N GLY A 83 10.69 -7.43 -26.04
CA GLY A 83 11.11 -6.60 -24.92
C GLY A 83 9.99 -5.83 -24.21
N VAL A 84 8.73 -6.01 -24.66
CA VAL A 84 7.56 -5.35 -24.06
C VAL A 84 6.78 -6.33 -23.20
N VAL A 85 6.46 -5.92 -21.97
CA VAL A 85 5.61 -6.69 -21.06
C VAL A 85 4.14 -6.42 -21.39
N HIS A 86 3.41 -7.48 -21.76
CA HIS A 86 1.97 -7.42 -22.03
C HIS A 86 1.17 -7.84 -20.79
N GLY A 87 -0.05 -7.32 -20.65
CA GLY A 87 -0.97 -7.75 -19.61
C GLY A 87 -1.53 -9.14 -19.90
N VAL A 88 -1.70 -9.93 -18.85
CA VAL A 88 -2.41 -11.21 -18.89
C VAL A 88 -3.83 -11.06 -18.36
N ASP A 89 -4.70 -12.01 -18.64
CA ASP A 89 -6.01 -12.03 -18.01
C ASP A 89 -5.85 -12.40 -16.53
N VAL A 90 -6.53 -11.62 -15.69
CA VAL A 90 -6.57 -11.81 -14.24
C VAL A 90 -8.04 -11.82 -13.81
N GLU A 91 -8.33 -12.53 -12.74
CA GLU A 91 -9.65 -12.56 -12.17
C GLU A 91 -10.07 -11.20 -11.62
N GLY A 92 -11.36 -10.83 -11.79
CA GLY A 92 -11.94 -9.59 -11.30
C GLY A 92 -11.75 -8.39 -12.24
N THR A 93 -12.41 -7.32 -11.88
CA THR A 93 -12.48 -6.05 -12.61
C THR A 93 -11.51 -5.02 -12.03
N ALA A 94 -11.33 -3.89 -12.74
CA ALA A 94 -10.55 -2.76 -12.24
C ALA A 94 -11.18 -2.16 -10.96
N GLU A 95 -12.51 -2.10 -10.86
CA GLU A 95 -13.20 -1.57 -9.66
C GLU A 95 -13.04 -2.49 -8.45
N GLU A 96 -13.17 -3.82 -8.62
CA GLU A 96 -12.88 -4.75 -7.54
C GLU A 96 -11.41 -4.67 -7.09
N TYR A 97 -10.51 -4.43 -8.02
CA TYR A 97 -9.10 -4.18 -7.68
C TYR A 97 -8.91 -2.85 -6.93
N ALA A 98 -9.67 -1.82 -7.29
CA ALA A 98 -9.61 -0.52 -6.65
C ALA A 98 -9.94 -0.58 -5.15
N GLU A 99 -10.82 -1.47 -4.73
CA GLU A 99 -11.18 -1.67 -3.30
C GLU A 99 -9.97 -2.03 -2.44
N THR A 100 -8.94 -2.63 -3.06
CA THR A 100 -7.70 -3.00 -2.38
C THR A 100 -6.59 -1.96 -2.53
N LEU A 101 -6.87 -0.79 -3.14
CA LEU A 101 -5.90 0.28 -3.38
C LEU A 101 -6.25 1.54 -2.58
N LEU A 102 -5.24 2.36 -2.31
CA LEU A 102 -5.42 3.68 -1.73
C LEU A 102 -5.41 4.75 -2.83
N ILE A 103 -6.32 4.61 -3.79
CA ILE A 103 -6.50 5.54 -4.91
C ILE A 103 -7.86 6.20 -4.77
N GLY A 104 -7.90 7.48 -4.42
CA GLY A 104 -9.15 8.20 -4.19
C GLY A 104 -8.96 9.60 -3.65
N SER A 105 -10.01 10.16 -3.08
CA SER A 105 -9.94 11.47 -2.44
C SER A 105 -8.95 11.49 -1.28
N LYS A 106 -8.48 12.68 -0.92
CA LYS A 106 -7.57 12.83 0.25
C LYS A 106 -8.17 12.30 1.55
N ASP A 107 -9.49 12.39 1.71
CA ASP A 107 -10.18 11.89 2.91
C ASP A 107 -10.23 10.36 2.89
N TYR A 108 -10.53 9.74 1.75
CA TYR A 108 -10.48 8.30 1.58
C TYR A 108 -9.08 7.74 1.89
N VAL A 109 -8.04 8.35 1.32
CA VAL A 109 -6.66 7.90 1.55
C VAL A 109 -6.26 8.04 3.02
N LEU A 110 -6.66 9.15 3.67
CA LEU A 110 -6.42 9.37 5.10
C LEU A 110 -7.11 8.28 5.94
N GLU A 111 -8.39 8.02 5.71
CA GLU A 111 -9.18 7.00 6.43
C GLU A 111 -8.53 5.63 6.32
N ARG A 112 -8.16 5.22 5.10
CA ARG A 112 -7.50 3.93 4.87
C ARG A 112 -6.14 3.82 5.57
N ILE A 113 -5.32 4.87 5.58
CA ILE A 113 -4.05 4.87 6.31
C ILE A 113 -4.28 4.79 7.83
N MET A 114 -5.32 5.47 8.34
CA MET A 114 -5.67 5.40 9.75
C MET A 114 -6.12 4.00 10.17
N GLU A 115 -6.85 3.26 9.32
CA GLU A 115 -7.20 1.86 9.58
C GLU A 115 -5.94 0.98 9.78
N PHE A 116 -4.92 1.11 8.93
CA PHE A 116 -3.66 0.38 9.11
C PHE A 116 -2.93 0.80 10.39
N LYS A 117 -2.95 2.09 10.71
CA LYS A 117 -2.38 2.59 11.97
C LYS A 117 -3.09 2.00 13.19
N GLU A 118 -4.42 1.95 13.18
CA GLU A 118 -5.24 1.37 14.26
C GLU A 118 -5.03 -0.14 14.40
N MET A 119 -4.76 -0.84 13.29
CA MET A 119 -4.32 -2.24 13.32
C MET A 119 -2.96 -2.43 14.00
N GLY A 120 -2.16 -1.36 14.15
CA GLY A 120 -0.87 -1.38 14.83
C GLY A 120 0.34 -1.54 13.91
N PHE A 121 0.24 -1.18 12.64
CA PHE A 121 1.43 -1.05 11.79
C PHE A 121 2.30 0.11 12.27
N ASP A 122 3.60 -0.16 12.39
CA ASP A 122 4.59 0.83 12.85
C ASP A 122 4.98 1.82 11.77
N GLU A 123 4.97 1.36 10.53
CA GLU A 123 5.41 2.14 9.37
C GLU A 123 4.50 1.88 8.17
N PHE A 124 4.28 2.92 7.36
CA PHE A 124 3.50 2.83 6.14
C PHE A 124 4.31 3.36 4.95
N GLY A 125 4.72 2.45 4.07
CA GLY A 125 5.42 2.75 2.83
C GLY A 125 4.45 3.02 1.68
N MET A 126 4.63 4.14 0.98
CA MET A 126 3.76 4.56 -0.12
C MET A 126 4.45 4.37 -1.46
N LYS A 127 3.83 3.62 -2.36
CA LYS A 127 4.23 3.52 -3.77
C LYS A 127 3.35 4.45 -4.60
N LEU A 128 3.92 5.56 -5.08
CA LEU A 128 3.20 6.55 -5.86
C LEU A 128 3.23 6.27 -7.38
N HIS A 129 4.18 5.47 -7.83
CA HIS A 129 4.39 5.20 -9.25
C HIS A 129 3.47 4.06 -9.75
N ILE A 130 2.18 4.36 -9.89
CA ILE A 130 1.17 3.46 -10.47
C ILE A 130 1.02 3.62 -12.00
N GLY A 131 1.60 4.68 -12.58
CA GLY A 131 1.54 4.99 -14.02
C GLY A 131 1.31 6.45 -14.40
N PRO A 132 0.91 7.37 -13.48
CA PRO A 132 0.71 8.77 -13.78
C PRO A 132 1.99 9.44 -14.28
N ASP A 133 1.83 10.58 -14.91
CA ASP A 133 2.98 11.42 -15.23
C ASP A 133 3.60 12.07 -13.97
N HIS A 134 4.76 12.69 -14.13
CA HIS A 134 5.49 13.28 -13.03
C HIS A 134 4.70 14.40 -12.34
N LYS A 135 3.94 15.18 -13.08
CA LYS A 135 3.14 16.28 -12.55
C LYS A 135 2.06 15.76 -11.62
N ASP A 136 1.30 14.78 -12.06
CA ASP A 136 0.23 14.16 -11.27
C ASP A 136 0.79 13.52 -9.98
N ILE A 137 1.94 12.87 -10.07
CA ILE A 137 2.62 12.30 -8.89
C ILE A 137 2.99 13.40 -7.90
N MET A 138 3.53 14.52 -8.36
CA MET A 138 3.92 15.62 -7.49
C MET A 138 2.72 16.29 -6.82
N GLU A 139 1.63 16.53 -7.54
CA GLU A 139 0.39 17.09 -6.98
C GLU A 139 -0.22 16.16 -5.90
N SER A 140 -0.23 14.85 -6.16
CA SER A 140 -0.66 13.86 -5.16
C SER A 140 0.26 13.85 -3.95
N LEU A 141 1.58 13.93 -4.14
CA LEU A 141 2.57 13.96 -3.07
C LEU A 141 2.47 15.23 -2.21
N GLU A 142 2.26 16.39 -2.81
CA GLU A 142 2.02 17.65 -2.10
C GLU A 142 0.77 17.53 -1.20
N THR A 143 -0.32 16.99 -1.75
CA THR A 143 -1.55 16.78 -0.96
C THR A 143 -1.34 15.76 0.16
N LEU A 144 -0.56 14.71 -0.05
CA LEU A 144 -0.18 13.76 1.00
C LEU A 144 0.60 14.47 2.11
N GLY A 145 1.58 15.32 1.74
CA GLY A 145 2.40 16.09 2.68
C GLY A 145 1.58 17.08 3.51
N ASP A 146 0.73 17.84 2.85
CA ASP A 146 0.01 18.96 3.49
C ASP A 146 -1.24 18.52 4.25
N TYR A 147 -1.91 17.46 3.80
CA TYR A 147 -3.19 17.07 4.36
C TYR A 147 -3.16 15.76 5.17
N VAL A 148 -2.48 14.72 4.66
CA VAL A 148 -2.50 13.38 5.26
C VAL A 148 -1.45 13.24 6.35
N LEU A 149 -0.20 13.55 6.06
CA LEU A 149 0.91 13.33 6.99
C LEU A 149 0.73 14.03 8.35
N PRO A 150 0.28 15.31 8.44
CA PRO A 150 0.10 15.97 9.73
C PRO A 150 -0.94 15.31 10.63
N LYS A 151 -1.93 14.59 10.03
CA LYS A 151 -3.00 13.91 10.75
C LYS A 151 -2.63 12.48 11.16
N VAL A 152 -1.77 11.84 10.38
CA VAL A 152 -1.29 10.47 10.66
C VAL A 152 -0.14 10.49 11.66
N GLN A 153 0.77 11.46 11.54
CA GLN A 153 1.89 11.59 12.47
C GLN A 153 1.36 12.00 13.85
N THR A 154 1.40 11.08 14.81
CA THR A 154 1.36 11.47 16.21
C THR A 154 2.56 12.39 16.43
N LYS A 155 2.33 13.62 16.93
CA LYS A 155 3.44 14.40 17.46
C LYS A 155 4.15 13.52 18.48
N HIS A 156 5.32 13.00 18.14
CA HIS A 156 6.26 12.56 19.15
C HIS A 156 6.50 13.81 19.98
N SER A 157 5.91 13.85 21.18
CA SER A 157 6.28 14.88 22.14
C SER A 157 7.81 14.76 22.28
N ALA A 158 8.48 15.83 21.95
CA ALA A 158 9.88 16.01 22.29
C ALA A 158 9.96 15.98 23.84
N ALA A 159 10.23 14.82 24.38
CA ALA A 159 10.50 14.57 25.78
C ALA A 159 11.57 13.49 25.84
N ALA A 160 12.79 13.90 25.59
CA ALA A 160 14.00 13.28 26.09
C ALA A 160 15.16 14.27 25.84
N GLU A 161 15.29 15.26 26.68
CA GLU A 161 16.61 15.75 27.02
C GLU A 161 17.22 14.83 28.09
#